data_bc915de7d9f4b49da8772b4e2ea1ae39
#
_entry.id   bc915de7d9f4b49da8772b4e2ea1ae39
#
_cell.length_a   1.000
_cell.length_b   1.000
_cell.length_c   1.000
_cell.angle_alpha   90.00
_cell.angle_beta   90.00
_cell.angle_gamma   90.00
#
_symmetry.space_group_name_H-M   'P 1'
#
loop_
_entity.id
_entity.type
_entity.pdbx_description
1 polymer ?
#
loop_
_entity_poly.entity_id
_entity_poly.type
_entity_poly.pdbx_seq_one_letter_code
_entity_poly.pdbx_strand_id
1 'polypeptide(L)'
;FLCLAAMYCAASYGQSEDLLDQWTFTTGIEGAAHDEEGNIYAANISRQGTIGIIKDGKAEIFAALPEGSIGNGIVFDAKGNMYVADYTGHNIWRIKKGSRQVELFAHCDRMNQPNDIAISPRTGIIYASDPAWKENKGQLWIVRTDGSTSLLEGDMGTTNGIEVSPDGRLLYVNESAQRNVWVYDILEDGTLGNKRLFHKFDDYGMDGMRCDSNGRLWLTRHAKGTVVIFSPRGEILKEVELKGKKCSNIT
;
A
#
# COMPACT_ATOMS: atom_id res chain seq x y z
N PHE A 1 -11.22 -13.86 -6.42
CA PHE A 1 -11.47 -13.70 -4.99
C PHE A 1 -10.43 -12.73 -4.46
N LEU A 2 -10.82 -11.51 -4.13
CA LEU A 2 -10.01 -10.55 -3.41
C LEU A 2 -10.19 -10.83 -1.92
N CYS A 3 -9.12 -11.19 -1.23
CA CYS A 3 -9.13 -11.41 0.20
C CYS A 3 -8.52 -10.19 0.88
N LEU A 4 -9.34 -9.41 1.59
CA LEU A 4 -8.85 -8.48 2.61
C LEU A 4 -8.54 -9.35 3.83
N ALA A 5 -7.27 -9.63 4.10
CA ALA A 5 -6.89 -10.38 5.28
C ALA A 5 -6.76 -9.40 6.46
N ALA A 6 -7.82 -9.23 7.23
CA ALA A 6 -7.70 -8.70 8.59
C ALA A 6 -7.26 -9.87 9.49
N MET A 7 -6.02 -9.85 9.96
CA MET A 7 -5.53 -10.87 10.89
C MET A 7 -5.70 -10.37 12.32
N TYR A 8 -6.71 -10.85 12.99
CA TYR A 8 -6.78 -10.79 14.46
C TYR A 8 -5.72 -11.72 15.04
N CYS A 9 -4.87 -11.20 15.89
CA CYS A 9 -3.87 -11.97 16.63
C CYS A 9 -4.54 -12.74 17.78
N ALA A 10 -5.22 -13.83 17.48
CA ALA A 10 -5.52 -14.89 18.43
C ALA A 10 -4.65 -16.10 18.07
N ALA A 11 -4.04 -16.72 19.06
CA ALA A 11 -3.08 -17.83 18.91
C ALA A 11 -3.72 -19.13 18.45
N SER A 12 -4.36 -19.12 17.28
CA SER A 12 -4.70 -20.29 16.51
C SER A 12 -4.31 -20.01 15.06
N TYR A 13 -3.25 -20.61 14.60
CA TYR A 13 -2.79 -20.60 13.20
C TYR A 13 -3.79 -21.35 12.32
N GLY A 14 -4.92 -20.72 12.06
CA GLY A 14 -6.02 -21.26 11.33
C GLY A 14 -6.25 -20.53 10.01
N GLN A 15 -7.23 -20.90 9.33
CA GLN A 15 -7.67 -20.53 8.01
C GLN A 15 -7.97 -19.03 7.89
N SER A 16 -7.74 -18.44 6.70
CA SER A 16 -8.23 -17.10 6.36
C SER A 16 -9.76 -17.12 6.31
N GLU A 17 -10.39 -16.05 6.82
CA GLU A 17 -11.84 -15.87 6.80
C GLU A 17 -12.22 -14.69 5.91
N ASP A 18 -13.43 -14.75 5.33
CA ASP A 18 -13.97 -13.64 4.56
C ASP A 18 -14.63 -12.66 5.54
N LEU A 19 -14.17 -11.41 5.54
CA LEU A 19 -14.72 -10.37 6.41
C LEU A 19 -16.05 -9.82 5.87
N LEU A 20 -16.23 -9.84 4.56
CA LEU A 20 -17.38 -9.29 3.85
C LEU A 20 -17.90 -10.24 2.78
N ASP A 21 -19.13 -10.01 2.36
CA ASP A 21 -19.72 -10.69 1.22
C ASP A 21 -18.93 -10.41 -0.07
N GLN A 22 -18.89 -11.41 -0.93
CA GLN A 22 -18.30 -11.29 -2.26
C GLN A 22 -18.97 -10.14 -3.04
N TRP A 23 -18.18 -9.37 -3.78
CA TRP A 23 -18.61 -8.23 -4.59
C TRP A 23 -19.04 -6.97 -3.83
N THR A 24 -18.84 -6.91 -2.53
CA THR A 24 -18.95 -5.66 -1.78
C THR A 24 -18.00 -4.58 -2.34
N PHE A 25 -16.80 -4.99 -2.73
CA PHE A 25 -15.85 -4.17 -3.48
C PHE A 25 -15.75 -4.62 -4.93
N THR A 26 -15.28 -3.74 -5.81
CA THR A 26 -15.04 -4.04 -7.22
C THR A 26 -13.86 -5.01 -7.40
N THR A 27 -13.62 -5.47 -8.62
CA THR A 27 -12.45 -6.30 -8.93
C THR A 27 -11.12 -5.57 -8.80
N GLY A 28 -11.14 -4.24 -8.65
CA GLY A 28 -9.97 -3.40 -8.41
C GLY A 28 -9.86 -2.89 -6.98
N ILE A 29 -10.26 -3.70 -5.98
CA ILE A 29 -10.05 -3.36 -4.57
C ILE A 29 -8.55 -3.22 -4.29
N GLU A 30 -8.17 -2.12 -3.67
CA GLU A 30 -6.79 -1.79 -3.35
C GLU A 30 -6.70 -1.01 -2.03
N GLY A 31 -5.47 -0.75 -1.59
CA GLY A 31 -5.16 0.20 -0.55
C GLY A 31 -5.76 -0.11 0.80
N ALA A 32 -5.70 -1.37 1.24
CA ALA A 32 -6.13 -1.69 2.61
C ALA A 32 -5.35 -0.86 3.63
N ALA A 33 -6.07 -0.17 4.51
CA ALA A 33 -5.51 0.62 5.60
C ALA A 33 -6.44 0.57 6.82
N HIS A 34 -5.93 0.85 8.01
CA HIS A 34 -6.74 0.96 9.22
C HIS A 34 -6.44 2.27 9.95
N ASP A 35 -7.44 2.81 10.65
CA ASP A 35 -7.28 3.92 11.56
C ASP A 35 -6.93 3.46 13.00
N GLU A 36 -6.71 4.41 13.88
CA GLU A 36 -6.39 4.15 15.30
C GLU A 36 -7.55 3.47 16.08
N GLU A 37 -8.77 3.54 15.54
CA GLU A 37 -9.97 2.91 16.13
C GLU A 37 -10.16 1.48 15.63
N GLY A 38 -9.33 1.02 14.67
CA GLY A 38 -9.40 -0.31 14.05
C GLY A 38 -10.45 -0.42 12.95
N ASN A 39 -11.01 0.69 12.45
CA ASN A 39 -11.83 0.66 11.25
C ASN A 39 -10.92 0.38 10.05
N ILE A 40 -11.38 -0.47 9.14
CA ILE A 40 -10.62 -0.83 7.93
C ILE A 40 -11.14 -0.02 6.76
N TYR A 41 -10.23 0.49 5.95
CA TYR A 41 -10.53 1.22 4.72
C TYR A 41 -9.95 0.49 3.52
N ALA A 42 -10.63 0.60 2.37
CA ALA A 42 -10.11 0.13 1.10
C ALA A 42 -10.71 0.94 -0.05
N ALA A 43 -9.97 1.00 -1.15
CA ALA A 43 -10.42 1.68 -2.36
C ALA A 43 -11.44 0.84 -3.14
N ASN A 44 -12.33 1.54 -3.86
CA ASN A 44 -13.24 1.00 -4.88
C ASN A 44 -14.38 0.10 -4.37
N ILE A 45 -15.05 0.52 -3.27
CA ILE A 45 -16.30 -0.10 -2.83
C ILE A 45 -17.43 0.20 -3.83
N SER A 46 -18.21 -0.81 -4.19
CA SER A 46 -19.36 -0.73 -5.11
C SER A 46 -19.06 -0.20 -6.52
N ARG A 47 -18.16 0.76 -6.66
CA ARG A 47 -17.72 1.34 -7.94
C ARG A 47 -16.30 1.92 -7.82
N GLN A 48 -15.66 2.12 -8.95
CA GLN A 48 -14.35 2.80 -9.01
C GLN A 48 -14.47 4.26 -8.50
N GLY A 49 -13.36 4.77 -7.97
CA GLY A 49 -13.29 6.14 -7.46
C GLY A 49 -13.99 6.36 -6.12
N THR A 50 -14.21 5.31 -5.33
CA THR A 50 -14.76 5.42 -3.97
C THR A 50 -13.82 4.83 -2.94
N ILE A 51 -13.89 5.33 -1.72
CA ILE A 51 -13.22 4.75 -0.55
C ILE A 51 -14.31 4.15 0.34
N GLY A 52 -14.15 2.88 0.69
CA GLY A 52 -15.00 2.18 1.65
C GLY A 52 -14.45 2.24 3.05
N ILE A 53 -15.33 2.20 4.04
CA ILE A 53 -15.00 1.93 5.43
C ILE A 53 -15.72 0.64 5.86
N ILE A 54 -15.01 -0.20 6.57
CA ILE A 54 -15.54 -1.43 7.18
C ILE A 54 -15.49 -1.22 8.70
N LYS A 55 -16.66 -1.18 9.29
CA LYS A 55 -16.86 -0.99 10.72
C LYS A 55 -17.90 -1.97 11.22
N ASP A 56 -17.63 -2.65 12.33
CA ASP A 56 -18.55 -3.63 12.95
C ASP A 56 -19.05 -4.69 11.94
N GLY A 57 -18.18 -5.16 11.03
CA GLY A 57 -18.50 -6.15 9.99
C GLY A 57 -19.37 -5.64 8.85
N LYS A 58 -19.60 -4.33 8.77
CA LYS A 58 -20.37 -3.69 7.71
C LYS A 58 -19.51 -2.76 6.89
N ALA A 59 -19.71 -2.77 5.58
CA ALA A 59 -19.03 -1.88 4.66
C ALA A 59 -19.98 -0.80 4.13
N GLU A 60 -19.50 0.44 4.11
CA GLU A 60 -20.22 1.57 3.50
C GLU A 60 -19.25 2.47 2.72
N ILE A 61 -19.79 3.33 1.84
CA ILE A 61 -18.99 4.36 1.17
C ILE A 61 -18.59 5.42 2.20
N PHE A 62 -17.28 5.57 2.42
CA PHE A 62 -16.71 6.61 3.28
C PHE A 62 -16.59 7.94 2.53
N ALA A 63 -16.00 7.91 1.33
CA ALA A 63 -15.81 9.09 0.50
C ALA A 63 -15.86 8.72 -0.99
N ALA A 64 -16.13 9.71 -1.84
CA ALA A 64 -15.97 9.62 -3.29
C ALA A 64 -14.84 10.54 -3.71
N LEU A 65 -13.90 10.02 -4.49
CA LEU A 65 -12.84 10.81 -5.11
C LEU A 65 -13.42 11.66 -6.25
N PRO A 66 -12.75 12.74 -6.65
CA PRO A 66 -13.14 13.53 -7.81
C PRO A 66 -13.33 12.67 -9.07
N GLU A 67 -14.16 13.17 -9.99
CA GLU A 67 -14.47 12.47 -11.23
C GLU A 67 -13.19 12.13 -12.03
N GLY A 68 -13.11 10.90 -12.52
CA GLY A 68 -11.95 10.38 -13.25
C GLY A 68 -10.84 9.81 -12.37
N SER A 69 -10.88 10.02 -11.05
CA SER A 69 -9.91 9.44 -10.11
C SER A 69 -10.22 7.99 -9.79
N ILE A 70 -9.18 7.17 -9.68
CA ILE A 70 -9.25 5.80 -9.17
C ILE A 70 -8.29 5.68 -8.00
N GLY A 71 -8.84 5.47 -6.79
CA GLY A 71 -8.03 5.27 -5.59
C GLY A 71 -7.27 3.96 -5.64
N ASN A 72 -6.02 3.99 -5.15
CA ASN A 72 -5.19 2.82 -4.96
C ASN A 72 -4.65 2.80 -3.52
N GLY A 73 -3.36 2.93 -3.26
CA GLY A 73 -2.79 2.90 -1.91
C GLY A 73 -3.42 3.92 -0.96
N ILE A 74 -3.63 3.51 0.29
CA ILE A 74 -4.16 4.36 1.37
C ILE A 74 -3.23 4.27 2.57
N VAL A 75 -2.90 5.42 3.16
CA VAL A 75 -2.16 5.50 4.43
C VAL A 75 -2.73 6.59 5.33
N PHE A 76 -2.48 6.47 6.63
CA PHE A 76 -2.82 7.49 7.63
C PHE A 76 -1.55 8.12 8.20
N ASP A 77 -1.57 9.43 8.43
CA ASP A 77 -0.53 10.09 9.21
C ASP A 77 -0.79 9.97 10.72
N ALA A 78 0.18 10.36 11.54
CA ALA A 78 0.07 10.33 13.00
C ALA A 78 -1.03 11.25 13.57
N LYS A 79 -1.61 12.14 12.76
CA LYS A 79 -2.75 12.99 13.12
C LYS A 79 -4.09 12.36 12.74
N GLY A 80 -4.07 11.19 12.08
CA GLY A 80 -5.24 10.49 11.58
C GLY A 80 -5.79 11.05 10.26
N ASN A 81 -5.03 11.86 9.52
CA ASN A 81 -5.42 12.24 8.17
C ASN A 81 -5.11 11.08 7.21
N MET A 82 -6.07 10.79 6.34
CA MET A 82 -5.94 9.78 5.29
C MET A 82 -5.31 10.40 4.04
N TYR A 83 -4.41 9.66 3.40
CA TYR A 83 -3.87 9.98 2.09
C TYR A 83 -4.16 8.83 1.14
N VAL A 84 -4.52 9.16 -0.10
CA VAL A 84 -4.93 8.20 -1.13
C VAL A 84 -4.18 8.47 -2.42
N ALA A 85 -3.48 7.46 -2.94
CA ALA A 85 -2.90 7.53 -4.27
C ALA A 85 -4.00 7.48 -5.34
N ASP A 86 -3.90 8.36 -6.33
CA ASP A 86 -4.81 8.42 -7.46
C ASP A 86 -4.14 7.84 -8.71
N TYR A 87 -4.48 6.62 -9.00
CA TYR A 87 -3.89 5.83 -10.08
C TYR A 87 -4.04 6.43 -11.48
N THR A 88 -5.08 7.24 -11.70
CA THR A 88 -5.41 7.84 -13.01
C THR A 88 -5.15 9.33 -13.09
N GLY A 89 -5.27 10.04 -11.96
CA GLY A 89 -5.20 11.50 -11.91
C GLY A 89 -3.83 12.06 -11.54
N HIS A 90 -2.84 11.21 -11.27
CA HIS A 90 -1.47 11.61 -10.89
C HIS A 90 -1.44 12.45 -9.60
N ASN A 91 -2.41 12.20 -8.69
CA ASN A 91 -2.59 12.95 -7.46
C ASN A 91 -2.29 12.10 -6.23
N ILE A 92 -2.03 12.78 -5.13
CA ILE A 92 -2.24 12.26 -3.78
C ILE A 92 -3.38 13.09 -3.19
N TRP A 93 -4.49 12.44 -2.89
CA TRP A 93 -5.63 13.05 -2.21
C TRP A 93 -5.44 12.99 -0.70
N ARG A 94 -6.01 13.96 0.03
CA ARG A 94 -6.05 13.95 1.49
C ARG A 94 -7.50 14.07 1.98
N ILE A 95 -7.81 13.33 3.06
CA ILE A 95 -9.04 13.49 3.83
C ILE A 95 -8.64 13.72 5.29
N LYS A 96 -8.98 14.88 5.83
CA LYS A 96 -8.64 15.21 7.23
C LYS A 96 -9.40 14.35 8.22
N LYS A 97 -8.79 14.03 9.36
CA LYS A 97 -9.44 13.31 10.46
C LYS A 97 -10.78 13.95 10.82
N GLY A 98 -11.82 13.13 10.94
CA GLY A 98 -13.18 13.58 11.23
C GLY A 98 -13.92 14.23 10.05
N SER A 99 -13.34 14.25 8.86
CA SER A 99 -13.94 14.74 7.62
C SER A 99 -14.20 13.60 6.65
N ARG A 100 -15.07 13.84 5.66
CA ARG A 100 -15.20 13.00 4.46
C ARG A 100 -14.89 13.82 3.19
N GLN A 101 -14.45 15.08 3.36
CA GLN A 101 -14.10 15.95 2.25
C GLN A 101 -12.73 15.59 1.69
N VAL A 102 -12.69 15.30 0.39
CA VAL A 102 -11.45 15.02 -0.36
C VAL A 102 -10.85 16.34 -0.82
N GLU A 103 -9.57 16.55 -0.53
CA GLU A 103 -8.81 17.72 -0.97
C GLU A 103 -7.53 17.28 -1.68
N LEU A 104 -7.08 18.07 -2.66
CA LEU A 104 -5.81 17.81 -3.32
C LEU A 104 -4.66 18.09 -2.34
N PHE A 105 -3.79 17.11 -2.14
CA PHE A 105 -2.58 17.28 -1.34
C PHE A 105 -1.35 17.49 -2.21
N ALA A 106 -1.17 16.68 -3.24
CA ALA A 106 -0.08 16.78 -4.19
C ALA A 106 -0.52 16.37 -5.58
N HIS A 107 0.10 16.96 -6.61
CA HIS A 107 -0.10 16.60 -8.02
C HIS A 107 1.24 16.62 -8.75
N CYS A 108 1.45 15.67 -9.67
CA CYS A 108 2.64 15.65 -10.51
C CYS A 108 2.37 14.96 -11.86
N ASP A 109 2.32 15.73 -12.94
CA ASP A 109 2.11 15.22 -14.31
C ASP A 109 3.18 14.21 -14.77
N ARG A 110 4.33 14.15 -14.08
CA ARG A 110 5.41 13.20 -14.40
C ARG A 110 5.23 11.82 -13.76
N MET A 111 4.30 11.67 -12.80
CA MET A 111 3.88 10.35 -12.33
C MET A 111 3.10 9.67 -13.44
N ASN A 112 3.26 8.34 -13.58
CA ASN A 112 2.47 7.57 -14.53
C ASN A 112 1.16 7.09 -13.90
N GLN A 113 1.28 6.37 -12.81
CA GLN A 113 0.18 5.66 -12.15
C GLN A 113 0.50 5.49 -10.67
N PRO A 114 0.45 6.57 -9.83
CA PRO A 114 0.69 6.43 -8.40
C PRO A 114 -0.10 5.24 -7.84
N ASN A 115 0.62 4.21 -7.40
CA ASN A 115 0.02 2.93 -7.04
C ASN A 115 -0.12 2.79 -5.52
N ASP A 116 0.91 2.31 -4.84
CA ASP A 116 0.90 2.23 -3.38
C ASP A 116 1.72 3.37 -2.77
N ILE A 117 1.39 3.73 -1.53
CA ILE A 117 2.04 4.80 -0.79
C ILE A 117 2.37 4.35 0.63
N ALA A 118 3.50 4.84 1.13
CA ALA A 118 3.92 4.66 2.51
C ALA A 118 4.27 6.01 3.14
N ILE A 119 4.02 6.18 4.42
CA ILE A 119 4.29 7.43 5.14
C ILE A 119 5.34 7.22 6.23
N SER A 120 6.33 8.10 6.30
CA SER A 120 7.33 8.06 7.35
C SER A 120 6.73 8.47 8.70
N PRO A 121 6.75 7.61 9.72
CA PRO A 121 6.25 7.95 11.04
C PRO A 121 7.07 9.04 11.74
N ARG A 122 8.30 9.28 11.25
CA ARG A 122 9.21 10.29 11.81
C ARG A 122 8.98 11.68 11.24
N THR A 123 8.69 11.77 9.94
CA THR A 123 8.72 13.05 9.21
C THR A 123 7.39 13.41 8.56
N GLY A 124 6.47 12.45 8.39
CA GLY A 124 5.23 12.63 7.62
C GLY A 124 5.45 12.70 6.10
N ILE A 125 6.67 12.46 5.64
CA ILE A 125 6.98 12.36 4.21
C ILE A 125 6.32 11.10 3.65
N ILE A 126 5.68 11.23 2.48
CA ILE A 126 5.08 10.10 1.76
C ILE A 126 6.02 9.65 0.64
N TYR A 127 6.17 8.36 0.51
CA TYR A 127 6.82 7.70 -0.62
C TYR A 127 5.75 7.03 -1.47
N ALA A 128 5.84 7.18 -2.79
CA ALA A 128 4.89 6.59 -3.72
C ALA A 128 5.62 5.69 -4.73
N SER A 129 5.09 4.49 -4.91
CA SER A 129 5.45 3.64 -6.04
C SER A 129 4.62 4.04 -7.25
N ASP A 130 5.24 3.99 -8.41
CA ASP A 130 4.66 4.46 -9.67
C ASP A 130 5.07 3.50 -10.79
N PRO A 131 4.33 2.41 -11.00
CA PRO A 131 4.63 1.46 -12.07
C PRO A 131 4.28 2.06 -13.43
N ALA A 132 5.15 1.88 -14.40
CA ALA A 132 4.78 1.99 -15.79
C ALA A 132 4.60 0.56 -16.33
N TRP A 133 3.44 -0.04 -16.04
CA TRP A 133 3.18 -1.47 -16.27
C TRP A 133 3.51 -1.94 -17.68
N LYS A 134 3.18 -1.13 -18.69
CA LYS A 134 3.39 -1.49 -20.10
C LYS A 134 4.86 -1.46 -20.51
N GLU A 135 5.60 -0.51 -19.93
CA GLU A 135 7.01 -0.24 -20.27
C GLU A 135 7.98 -0.98 -19.34
N ASN A 136 7.51 -1.54 -18.22
CA ASN A 136 8.35 -2.06 -17.13
C ASN A 136 9.38 -1.04 -16.63
N LYS A 137 8.97 0.24 -16.52
CA LYS A 137 9.82 1.36 -16.12
C LYS A 137 9.24 2.08 -14.92
N GLY A 138 9.19 1.40 -13.81
CA GLY A 138 8.68 1.96 -12.57
C GLY A 138 9.55 3.09 -12.02
N GLN A 139 8.94 3.87 -11.17
CA GLN A 139 9.52 5.04 -10.51
C GLN A 139 9.24 5.00 -9.02
N LEU A 140 10.05 5.72 -8.24
CA LEU A 140 9.78 6.06 -6.85
C LEU A 140 9.76 7.56 -6.69
N TRP A 141 8.76 8.04 -5.99
CA TRP A 141 8.53 9.46 -5.72
C TRP A 141 8.54 9.76 -4.24
N ILE A 142 9.04 10.95 -3.89
CA ILE A 142 8.87 11.55 -2.58
C ILE A 142 7.83 12.67 -2.69
N VAL A 143 6.88 12.68 -1.73
CA VAL A 143 5.89 13.74 -1.56
C VAL A 143 6.10 14.32 -0.17
N ARG A 144 6.53 15.56 -0.12
CA ARG A 144 6.86 16.26 1.13
C ARG A 144 5.59 16.76 1.83
N THR A 145 5.72 17.13 3.09
CA THR A 145 4.60 17.59 3.92
C THR A 145 3.93 18.88 3.44
N ASP A 146 4.58 19.63 2.56
CA ASP A 146 4.02 20.80 1.87
C ASP A 146 3.35 20.46 0.53
N GLY A 147 3.31 19.18 0.14
CA GLY A 147 2.75 18.68 -1.13
C GLY A 147 3.73 18.74 -2.30
N SER A 148 4.95 19.24 -2.11
CA SER A 148 5.96 19.20 -3.17
C SER A 148 6.43 17.78 -3.47
N THR A 149 6.72 17.48 -4.75
CA THR A 149 7.07 16.17 -5.25
C THR A 149 8.44 16.16 -5.91
N SER A 150 9.19 15.08 -5.76
CA SER A 150 10.44 14.86 -6.50
C SER A 150 10.60 13.37 -6.84
N LEU A 151 11.19 13.10 -8.00
CA LEU A 151 11.60 11.75 -8.38
C LEU A 151 12.79 11.32 -7.52
N LEU A 152 12.71 10.17 -6.89
CA LEU A 152 13.81 9.55 -6.13
C LEU A 152 14.62 8.58 -6.98
N GLU A 153 13.92 7.71 -7.71
CA GLU A 153 14.55 6.73 -8.61
C GLU A 153 13.64 6.45 -9.80
N GLY A 154 14.22 6.33 -10.98
CA GLY A 154 13.55 5.94 -12.22
C GLY A 154 14.14 4.66 -12.81
N ASP A 155 13.59 4.24 -13.94
CA ASP A 155 14.05 3.04 -14.69
C ASP A 155 14.10 1.76 -13.83
N MET A 156 13.23 1.67 -12.83
CA MET A 156 13.01 0.45 -12.06
C MET A 156 12.13 -0.53 -12.84
N GLY A 157 11.96 -1.73 -12.32
CA GLY A 157 10.92 -2.65 -12.80
C GLY A 157 9.51 -2.15 -12.47
N THR A 158 8.52 -3.03 -12.47
CA THR A 158 7.14 -2.69 -12.11
C THR A 158 7.00 -2.48 -10.60
N THR A 159 7.33 -1.29 -10.11
CA THR A 159 7.19 -0.92 -8.69
C THR A 159 5.74 -1.04 -8.26
N ASN A 160 5.48 -1.67 -7.11
CA ASN A 160 4.14 -1.89 -6.61
C ASN A 160 4.11 -1.63 -5.09
N GLY A 161 3.93 -2.62 -4.25
CA GLY A 161 3.89 -2.41 -2.80
C GLY A 161 5.11 -1.64 -2.29
N ILE A 162 4.88 -0.72 -1.39
CA ILE A 162 5.88 0.14 -0.77
C ILE A 162 5.57 0.29 0.72
N GLU A 163 6.60 0.26 1.59
CA GLU A 163 6.38 0.38 3.03
C GLU A 163 7.58 0.98 3.74
N VAL A 164 7.32 1.81 4.75
CA VAL A 164 8.33 2.37 5.64
C VAL A 164 8.42 1.54 6.92
N SER A 165 9.63 1.19 7.37
CA SER A 165 9.80 0.50 8.64
C SER A 165 9.22 1.31 9.82
N PRO A 166 8.77 0.66 10.92
CA PRO A 166 8.16 1.36 12.06
C PRO A 166 9.05 2.41 12.72
N ASP A 167 10.37 2.25 12.62
CA ASP A 167 11.36 3.21 13.12
C ASP A 167 11.64 4.35 12.13
N GLY A 168 11.04 4.32 10.93
CA GLY A 168 11.18 5.32 9.89
C GLY A 168 12.56 5.39 9.24
N ARG A 169 13.35 4.32 9.31
CA ARG A 169 14.73 4.30 8.79
C ARG A 169 14.89 3.58 7.47
N LEU A 170 13.99 2.66 7.16
CA LEU A 170 14.05 1.83 5.96
C LEU A 170 12.82 2.03 5.10
N LEU A 171 13.00 1.99 3.79
CA LEU A 171 11.93 1.90 2.80
C LEU A 171 12.05 0.58 2.07
N TYR A 172 10.99 -0.20 2.07
CA TYR A 172 10.84 -1.41 1.27
C TYR A 172 10.02 -1.12 0.02
N VAL A 173 10.45 -1.66 -1.11
CA VAL A 173 9.73 -1.54 -2.39
C VAL A 173 9.80 -2.85 -3.13
N ASN A 174 8.69 -3.37 -3.63
CA ASN A 174 8.74 -4.52 -4.52
C ASN A 174 8.58 -4.13 -5.99
N GLU A 175 9.21 -4.92 -6.84
CA GLU A 175 9.01 -4.94 -8.29
C GLU A 175 8.24 -6.21 -8.64
N SER A 176 6.95 -6.06 -8.90
CA SER A 176 5.99 -7.16 -9.00
C SER A 176 6.35 -8.18 -10.08
N ALA A 177 6.63 -7.73 -11.31
CA ALA A 177 6.96 -8.60 -12.43
C ALA A 177 8.39 -9.15 -12.34
N GLN A 178 9.35 -8.38 -11.84
CA GLN A 178 10.75 -8.77 -11.66
C GLN A 178 10.95 -9.63 -10.42
N ARG A 179 9.98 -9.64 -9.51
CA ARG A 179 9.95 -10.44 -8.27
C ARG A 179 11.06 -10.09 -7.29
N ASN A 180 11.53 -8.84 -7.32
CA ASN A 180 12.51 -8.32 -6.38
C ASN A 180 11.82 -7.55 -5.26
N VAL A 181 12.32 -7.67 -4.04
CA VAL A 181 12.02 -6.76 -2.93
C VAL A 181 13.30 -6.01 -2.63
N TRP A 182 13.27 -4.70 -2.79
CA TRP A 182 14.37 -3.80 -2.49
C TRP A 182 14.20 -3.19 -1.11
N VAL A 183 15.30 -2.84 -0.46
CA VAL A 183 15.31 -2.03 0.74
C VAL A 183 16.32 -0.90 0.60
N TYR A 184 15.93 0.28 1.05
CA TYR A 184 16.72 1.51 1.06
C TYR A 184 16.86 2.03 2.48
N ASP A 185 17.93 2.74 2.76
CA ASP A 185 18.01 3.59 3.93
C ASP A 185 17.35 4.93 3.64
N ILE A 186 16.50 5.40 4.56
CA ILE A 186 15.91 6.75 4.50
C ILE A 186 16.87 7.71 5.17
N LEU A 187 17.37 8.69 4.41
CA LEU A 187 18.29 9.72 4.90
C LEU A 187 17.55 10.82 5.67
N GLU A 188 18.29 11.71 6.33
CA GLU A 188 17.69 12.77 7.17
C GLU A 188 16.79 13.74 6.40
N ASP A 189 17.12 14.02 5.14
CA ASP A 189 16.33 14.88 4.24
C ASP A 189 15.15 14.13 3.55
N GLY A 190 14.97 12.85 3.87
CA GLY A 190 13.96 11.96 3.29
C GLY A 190 14.35 11.34 1.95
N THR A 191 15.52 11.65 1.41
CA THR A 191 16.03 10.95 0.22
C THR A 191 16.48 9.53 0.55
N LEU A 192 16.75 8.73 -0.48
CA LEU A 192 17.06 7.31 -0.34
C LEU A 192 18.55 7.05 -0.59
N GLY A 193 19.11 6.13 0.18
CA GLY A 193 20.49 5.66 0.02
C GLY A 193 20.62 4.14 0.18
N ASN A 194 21.80 3.61 -0.09
CA ASN A 194 22.16 2.22 0.19
C ASN A 194 21.16 1.19 -0.29
N LYS A 195 20.70 1.32 -1.56
CA LYS A 195 19.80 0.33 -2.20
C LYS A 195 20.41 -1.06 -2.14
N ARG A 196 19.66 -2.05 -1.67
CA ARG A 196 20.07 -3.44 -1.61
C ARG A 196 18.91 -4.38 -1.83
N LEU A 197 19.20 -5.55 -2.38
CA LEU A 197 18.20 -6.60 -2.54
C LEU A 197 17.86 -7.18 -1.17
N PHE A 198 16.58 -7.06 -0.77
CA PHE A 198 16.09 -7.65 0.47
C PHE A 198 15.68 -9.11 0.26
N HIS A 199 14.94 -9.37 -0.84
CA HIS A 199 14.54 -10.73 -1.22
C HIS A 199 14.25 -10.82 -2.71
N LYS A 200 14.40 -12.01 -3.28
CA LYS A 200 13.99 -12.34 -4.65
C LYS A 200 13.21 -13.63 -4.66
N PHE A 201 12.03 -13.60 -5.29
CA PHE A 201 11.22 -14.79 -5.49
C PHE A 201 11.45 -15.41 -6.87
N ASP A 202 11.33 -16.72 -6.95
CA ASP A 202 11.47 -17.45 -8.22
C ASP A 202 10.16 -17.56 -8.97
N ASP A 203 9.01 -17.43 -8.26
CA ASP A 203 7.66 -17.62 -8.80
C ASP A 203 6.75 -16.44 -8.46
N TYR A 204 5.61 -16.35 -9.11
CA TYR A 204 4.51 -15.40 -8.91
C TYR A 204 4.92 -13.94 -8.63
N GLY A 205 3.98 -13.03 -8.79
CA GLY A 205 4.16 -11.61 -8.48
C GLY A 205 3.96 -11.30 -6.99
N MET A 206 4.16 -10.04 -6.69
CA MET A 206 3.91 -9.45 -5.39
C MET A 206 3.01 -8.24 -5.58
N ASP A 207 2.34 -7.84 -4.50
CA ASP A 207 1.47 -6.69 -4.49
C ASP A 207 1.73 -5.86 -3.21
N GLY A 208 0.73 -5.42 -2.48
CA GLY A 208 0.91 -4.59 -1.30
C GLY A 208 1.69 -5.28 -0.17
N MET A 209 2.24 -4.47 0.72
CA MET A 209 2.98 -4.93 1.89
C MET A 209 2.81 -3.97 3.07
N ARG A 210 3.00 -4.46 4.30
CA ARG A 210 3.01 -3.67 5.54
C ARG A 210 4.02 -4.20 6.54
N CYS A 211 4.60 -3.31 7.33
CA CYS A 211 5.37 -3.67 8.50
C CYS A 211 4.48 -3.73 9.75
N ASP A 212 4.67 -4.75 10.58
CA ASP A 212 4.10 -4.73 11.92
C ASP A 212 4.99 -3.96 12.90
N SER A 213 4.50 -3.74 14.11
CA SER A 213 5.21 -3.00 15.17
C SER A 213 6.56 -3.61 15.58
N ASN A 214 6.80 -4.89 15.26
CA ASN A 214 8.08 -5.57 15.49
C ASN A 214 9.04 -5.45 14.31
N GLY A 215 8.67 -4.72 13.27
CA GLY A 215 9.44 -4.55 12.04
C GLY A 215 9.44 -5.75 11.11
N ARG A 216 8.53 -6.73 11.31
CA ARG A 216 8.35 -7.83 10.37
C ARG A 216 7.60 -7.31 9.16
N LEU A 217 8.10 -7.62 7.95
CA LEU A 217 7.45 -7.24 6.71
C LEU A 217 6.48 -8.33 6.26
N TRP A 218 5.23 -7.97 6.10
CA TRP A 218 4.15 -8.80 5.56
C TRP A 218 3.91 -8.41 4.12
N LEU A 219 3.99 -9.37 3.21
CA LEU A 219 3.97 -9.13 1.77
C LEU A 219 3.01 -10.08 1.08
N THR A 220 2.08 -9.53 0.29
CA THR A 220 1.11 -10.32 -0.48
C THR A 220 1.74 -10.90 -1.74
N ARG A 221 1.46 -12.19 -2.01
CA ARG A 221 1.91 -12.91 -3.20
C ARG A 221 0.74 -13.06 -4.19
N HIS A 222 0.59 -12.04 -5.04
CA HIS A 222 -0.46 -12.03 -6.07
C HIS A 222 -0.35 -13.24 -7.00
N ALA A 223 -1.49 -13.82 -7.37
CA ALA A 223 -1.66 -15.04 -8.15
C ALA A 223 -1.24 -16.35 -7.42
N LYS A 224 -0.35 -16.32 -6.43
CA LYS A 224 -0.08 -17.45 -5.54
C LYS A 224 -1.19 -17.61 -4.50
N GLY A 225 -1.66 -16.51 -3.96
CA GLY A 225 -2.69 -16.49 -2.92
C GLY A 225 -2.12 -16.75 -1.53
N THR A 226 -0.97 -16.17 -1.24
CA THR A 226 -0.32 -16.27 0.06
C THR A 226 0.14 -14.92 0.56
N VAL A 227 0.45 -14.83 1.86
CA VAL A 227 1.19 -13.74 2.48
C VAL A 227 2.47 -14.31 3.06
N VAL A 228 3.60 -13.73 2.70
CA VAL A 228 4.91 -14.06 3.27
C VAL A 228 5.26 -13.07 4.36
N ILE A 229 5.75 -13.56 5.49
CA ILE A 229 6.18 -12.78 6.65
C ILE A 229 7.69 -12.88 6.74
N PHE A 230 8.37 -11.74 6.66
CA PHE A 230 9.82 -11.65 6.81
C PHE A 230 10.21 -11.12 8.18
N SER A 231 11.34 -11.60 8.70
CA SER A 231 12.05 -10.92 9.77
C SER A 231 12.62 -9.57 9.27
N PRO A 232 12.98 -8.63 10.17
CA PRO A 232 13.68 -7.40 9.77
C PRO A 232 15.01 -7.63 9.04
N ARG A 233 15.54 -8.87 9.09
CA ARG A 233 16.78 -9.28 8.41
C ARG A 233 16.55 -9.94 7.05
N GLY A 234 15.29 -10.07 6.60
CA GLY A 234 14.94 -10.69 5.31
C GLY A 234 14.78 -12.21 5.34
N GLU A 235 14.76 -12.83 6.53
CA GLU A 235 14.49 -14.27 6.67
C GLU A 235 12.99 -14.51 6.57
N ILE A 236 12.56 -15.50 5.79
CA ILE A 236 11.16 -15.92 5.75
C ILE A 236 10.83 -16.63 7.07
N LEU A 237 9.94 -16.02 7.85
CA LEU A 237 9.44 -16.58 9.10
C LEU A 237 8.26 -17.53 8.86
N LYS A 238 7.39 -17.15 7.91
CA LYS A 238 6.18 -17.91 7.59
C LYS A 238 5.62 -17.51 6.23
N GLU A 239 4.94 -18.44 5.58
CA GLU A 239 4.02 -18.18 4.47
C GLU A 239 2.63 -18.67 4.86
N VAL A 240 1.62 -17.81 4.71
CA VAL A 240 0.23 -18.05 5.09
C VAL A 240 -0.61 -18.18 3.82
N GLU A 241 -1.34 -19.28 3.67
CA GLU A 241 -2.26 -19.47 2.57
C GLU A 241 -3.56 -18.68 2.79
N LEU A 242 -4.08 -18.08 1.72
CA LEU A 242 -5.34 -17.37 1.68
C LEU A 242 -6.36 -18.14 0.83
N LYS A 243 -7.65 -17.91 1.07
CA LYS A 243 -8.72 -18.48 0.24
C LYS A 243 -8.65 -18.00 -1.22
N GLY A 244 -8.29 -16.73 -1.43
CA GLY A 244 -8.21 -16.08 -2.73
C GLY A 244 -6.80 -16.08 -3.33
N LYS A 245 -6.71 -16.14 -4.65
CA LYS A 245 -5.42 -16.09 -5.37
C LYS A 245 -4.94 -14.68 -5.70
N LYS A 246 -5.84 -13.69 -5.72
CA LYS A 246 -5.55 -12.30 -6.10
C LYS A 246 -5.52 -11.40 -4.87
N CYS A 247 -4.62 -11.69 -3.94
CA CYS A 247 -4.37 -10.81 -2.80
C CYS A 247 -3.61 -9.57 -3.30
N SER A 248 -4.23 -8.39 -3.16
CA SER A 248 -3.66 -7.14 -3.67
C SER A 248 -2.97 -6.34 -2.57
N ASN A 249 -3.56 -6.20 -1.39
CA ASN A 249 -2.96 -5.39 -0.34
C ASN A 249 -3.20 -5.99 1.05
N ILE A 250 -2.58 -5.40 2.09
CA ILE A 250 -2.62 -5.85 3.49
C ILE A 250 -2.53 -4.64 4.43
N THR A 251 -3.15 -4.74 5.60
CA THR A 251 -3.04 -3.72 6.67
C THR A 251 -3.05 -4.37 8.05
#